data_8adb9c14d954c1f15ea7c7c595158e58
#
_entry.id   8adb9c14d954c1f15ea7c7c595158e58
#
_cell.length_a   1.000
_cell.length_b   1.000
_cell.length_c   1.000
_cell.angle_alpha   90.00
_cell.angle_beta   90.00
_cell.angle_gamma   90.00
#
_symmetry.space_group_name_H-M   'P 1'
#
loop_
_entity.id
_entity.type
_entity.pdbx_description
1 polymer ?
#
loop_
_entity_poly.entity_id
_entity_poly.type
_entity_poly.pdbx_seq_one_letter_code
_entity_poly.pdbx_strand_id
1 'polypeptide(L)'
;MVIKFVFSHWSNILAAATALATLGLQTLSVQAESKIYDPPSITSDKEISDTLTENDIPTGEGGFARDYNVQLEKGDQVAIDLTSDNFDSMVMLIAADGSTVAENDDGPDGTTNSLLFSRITEAGKYIVRVRAFGETSGGKFTLKVTRLEPNSK
;
A
#
# COMPACT_ATOMS: atom_id res chain seq x y z
N MET A 1 75.19 47.25 -55.40
CA MET A 1 73.87 47.77 -55.23
C MET A 1 72.94 46.59 -55.11
N VAL A 2 72.51 46.28 -53.87
CA VAL A 2 71.90 44.98 -53.48
C VAL A 2 70.37 45.15 -53.35
N ILE A 3 69.65 44.36 -54.15
CA ILE A 3 68.21 44.29 -54.11
C ILE A 3 67.87 43.07 -53.29
N LYS A 4 67.18 43.26 -52.16
CA LYS A 4 66.61 42.20 -51.32
C LYS A 4 65.20 41.88 -51.76
N PHE A 5 64.97 40.65 -52.17
CA PHE A 5 63.62 40.06 -52.33
C PHE A 5 63.09 39.55 -51.04
N VAL A 6 61.92 40.00 -50.67
CA VAL A 6 61.16 39.46 -49.54
C VAL A 6 60.06 38.57 -50.11
N PHE A 7 60.21 37.25 -49.88
CA PHE A 7 59.12 36.32 -50.15
C PHE A 7 58.19 36.22 -48.93
N SER A 8 56.94 36.64 -49.14
CA SER A 8 55.86 36.42 -48.19
C SER A 8 55.24 35.06 -48.49
N HIS A 9 55.37 34.11 -47.59
CA HIS A 9 54.65 32.84 -47.62
C HIS A 9 53.35 32.99 -46.83
N TRP A 10 52.27 32.98 -47.54
CA TRP A 10 50.94 32.78 -46.90
C TRP A 10 50.65 31.29 -46.79
N SER A 11 50.70 30.78 -45.60
CA SER A 11 50.26 29.44 -45.27
C SER A 11 48.81 29.50 -44.87
N ASN A 12 47.94 28.99 -45.73
CA ASN A 12 46.52 28.75 -45.39
C ASN A 12 46.42 27.52 -44.49
N ILE A 13 46.21 27.73 -43.21
CA ILE A 13 45.86 26.66 -42.26
C ILE A 13 44.34 26.50 -42.32
N LEU A 14 43.88 25.41 -42.96
CA LEU A 14 42.52 24.95 -42.85
C LEU A 14 42.36 24.34 -41.46
N ALA A 15 41.66 25.04 -40.56
CA ALA A 15 41.24 24.47 -39.33
C ALA A 15 39.93 23.68 -39.55
N ALA A 16 40.05 22.35 -39.61
CA ALA A 16 38.91 21.46 -39.59
C ALA A 16 38.36 21.40 -38.16
N ALA A 17 37.25 22.08 -37.94
CA ALA A 17 36.51 21.97 -36.68
C ALA A 17 35.72 20.65 -36.66
N THR A 18 36.27 19.66 -35.99
CA THR A 18 35.52 18.43 -35.64
C THR A 18 34.57 18.71 -34.54
N ALA A 19 33.28 18.92 -34.87
CA ALA A 19 32.22 18.99 -33.88
C ALA A 19 31.92 17.58 -33.35
N LEU A 20 32.42 17.25 -32.14
CA LEU A 20 32.00 16.08 -31.40
C LEU A 20 30.58 16.34 -30.91
N ALA A 21 29.60 15.73 -31.57
CA ALA A 21 28.24 15.65 -31.06
C ALA A 21 28.21 14.65 -29.90
N THR A 22 28.33 15.13 -28.67
CA THR A 22 28.01 14.32 -27.47
C THR A 22 26.52 14.12 -27.40
N LEU A 23 26.02 12.96 -27.85
CA LEU A 23 24.69 12.50 -27.51
C LEU A 23 24.69 12.25 -26.01
N GLY A 24 24.16 13.23 -25.23
CA GLY A 24 23.86 13.04 -23.85
C GLY A 24 22.76 11.99 -23.74
N LEU A 25 23.07 10.76 -23.31
CA LEU A 25 22.10 9.83 -22.81
C LEU A 25 21.47 10.48 -21.55
N GLN A 26 20.32 11.09 -21.72
CA GLN A 26 19.48 11.46 -20.58
C GLN A 26 18.92 10.17 -20.02
N THR A 27 19.54 9.67 -18.97
CA THR A 27 18.92 8.64 -18.13
C THR A 27 17.70 9.27 -17.48
N LEU A 28 16.51 8.93 -18.01
CA LEU A 28 15.26 9.18 -17.30
C LEU A 28 15.34 8.36 -16.01
N SER A 29 15.69 9.02 -14.92
CA SER A 29 15.50 8.42 -13.60
C SER A 29 14.01 8.28 -13.40
N VAL A 30 13.50 7.07 -13.61
CA VAL A 30 12.19 6.69 -13.12
C VAL A 30 12.31 6.72 -11.60
N GLN A 31 11.93 7.84 -10.99
CA GLN A 31 11.67 7.88 -9.57
C GLN A 31 10.43 7.01 -9.35
N ALA A 32 10.66 5.80 -8.88
CA ALA A 32 9.59 5.02 -8.28
C ALA A 32 9.15 5.83 -7.05
N GLU A 33 8.00 6.50 -7.12
CA GLU A 33 7.34 7.02 -5.93
C GLU A 33 7.10 5.81 -5.02
N SER A 34 7.85 5.76 -3.93
CA SER A 34 7.54 4.80 -2.86
C SER A 34 6.17 5.20 -2.32
N LYS A 35 5.14 4.46 -2.68
CA LYS A 35 3.81 4.62 -2.11
C LYS A 35 3.97 4.36 -0.61
N ILE A 36 3.96 5.43 0.18
CA ILE A 36 4.04 5.32 1.64
C ILE A 36 2.80 4.51 2.07
N TYR A 37 3.03 3.48 2.87
CA TYR A 37 1.97 2.69 3.45
C TYR A 37 1.16 3.59 4.42
N ASP A 38 -0.02 4.00 3.99
CA ASP A 38 -0.93 4.87 4.74
C ASP A 38 -2.38 4.39 4.55
N PRO A 39 -2.79 3.35 5.27
CA PRO A 39 -4.15 2.84 5.22
C PRO A 39 -5.17 3.90 5.63
N PRO A 40 -6.35 3.96 4.98
CA PRO A 40 -7.42 4.84 5.40
C PRO A 40 -7.87 4.53 6.83
N SER A 41 -8.28 5.57 7.56
CA SER A 41 -8.81 5.40 8.92
C SER A 41 -10.31 5.13 8.89
N ILE A 42 -10.74 4.19 9.71
CA ILE A 42 -12.15 3.90 9.97
C ILE A 42 -12.53 4.32 11.39
N THR A 43 -13.77 4.73 11.55
CA THR A 43 -14.34 5.08 12.85
C THR A 43 -15.16 3.89 13.33
N SER A 44 -15.05 3.54 14.62
CA SER A 44 -15.92 2.54 15.24
C SER A 44 -17.40 2.90 15.05
N ASP A 45 -18.24 1.88 14.97
CA ASP A 45 -19.69 1.94 14.79
C ASP A 45 -20.18 2.46 13.43
N LYS A 46 -19.23 2.77 12.51
CA LYS A 46 -19.54 3.14 11.15
C LYS A 46 -19.20 1.97 10.21
N GLU A 47 -20.20 1.58 9.43
CA GLU A 47 -20.00 0.62 8.33
C GLU A 47 -19.37 1.33 7.13
N ILE A 48 -18.43 0.64 6.48
CA ILE A 48 -17.85 1.04 5.22
C ILE A 48 -18.09 -0.05 4.16
N SER A 49 -18.25 0.35 2.91
CA SER A 49 -18.29 -0.55 1.76
C SER A 49 -17.12 -0.23 0.85
N ASP A 50 -16.39 -1.27 0.42
CA ASP A 50 -15.21 -1.12 -0.42
C ASP A 50 -15.05 -2.37 -1.32
N THR A 51 -13.94 -2.44 -2.05
CA THR A 51 -13.65 -3.54 -2.97
C THR A 51 -12.20 -3.99 -2.81
N LEU A 52 -12.00 -5.27 -2.55
CA LEU A 52 -10.68 -5.92 -2.56
C LEU A 52 -10.29 -6.26 -4.00
N THR A 53 -9.10 -5.83 -4.45
CA THR A 53 -8.63 -5.93 -5.83
C THR A 53 -7.17 -6.35 -5.91
N GLU A 54 -6.72 -6.69 -7.11
CA GLU A 54 -5.30 -6.97 -7.43
C GLU A 54 -4.35 -5.77 -7.24
N ASN A 55 -4.88 -4.56 -7.05
CA ASN A 55 -4.11 -3.36 -6.75
C ASN A 55 -3.85 -3.15 -5.25
N ASP A 56 -4.43 -4.01 -4.41
CA ASP A 56 -4.22 -4.00 -2.98
C ASP A 56 -2.92 -4.72 -2.58
N ILE A 57 -2.67 -4.90 -1.31
CA ILE A 57 -1.42 -5.44 -0.76
C ILE A 57 -1.30 -6.93 -1.09
N PRO A 58 -0.28 -7.39 -1.83
CA PRO A 58 -0.08 -8.82 -2.05
C PRO A 58 0.22 -9.53 -0.71
N THR A 59 -0.46 -10.66 -0.45
CA THR A 59 -0.27 -11.39 0.82
C THR A 59 0.99 -12.25 0.87
N GLY A 60 1.55 -12.58 -0.29
CA GLY A 60 2.69 -13.50 -0.42
C GLY A 60 2.29 -14.99 -0.39
N GLU A 61 1.04 -15.30 -0.06
CA GLU A 61 0.45 -16.65 -0.03
C GLU A 61 -0.60 -16.88 -1.12
N GLY A 62 -0.72 -15.91 -2.03
CA GLY A 62 -1.78 -15.77 -3.00
C GLY A 62 -2.84 -14.78 -2.53
N GLY A 63 -3.46 -14.07 -3.51
CA GLY A 63 -4.46 -13.04 -3.22
C GLY A 63 -3.90 -11.73 -2.65
N PHE A 64 -4.83 -10.91 -2.20
CA PHE A 64 -4.57 -9.53 -1.80
C PHE A 64 -5.19 -9.21 -0.44
N ALA A 65 -4.69 -8.17 0.21
CA ALA A 65 -5.19 -7.67 1.48
C ALA A 65 -5.41 -6.15 1.42
N ARG A 66 -6.44 -5.67 2.10
CA ARG A 66 -6.73 -4.26 2.26
C ARG A 66 -6.78 -3.88 3.72
N ASP A 67 -6.02 -2.85 4.08
CA ASP A 67 -5.80 -2.45 5.46
C ASP A 67 -6.54 -1.16 5.79
N TYR A 68 -7.02 -1.08 7.04
CA TYR A 68 -7.67 0.08 7.62
C TYR A 68 -7.10 0.37 9.00
N ASN A 69 -6.83 1.64 9.28
CA ASN A 69 -6.44 2.09 10.60
C ASN A 69 -7.66 2.27 11.50
N VAL A 70 -7.59 1.81 12.74
CA VAL A 70 -8.58 2.07 13.77
C VAL A 70 -7.88 2.45 15.08
N GLN A 71 -8.42 3.44 15.80
CA GLN A 71 -7.93 3.82 17.12
C GLN A 71 -8.76 3.11 18.17
N LEU A 72 -8.11 2.33 19.04
CA LEU A 72 -8.75 1.55 20.10
C LEU A 72 -8.14 1.89 21.46
N GLU A 73 -8.95 1.75 22.51
CA GLU A 73 -8.55 2.05 23.88
C GLU A 73 -8.36 0.76 24.68
N LYS A 74 -7.49 0.82 25.68
CA LYS A 74 -7.30 -0.30 26.60
C LYS A 74 -8.61 -0.64 27.32
N GLY A 75 -9.01 -1.90 27.22
CA GLY A 75 -10.22 -2.41 27.81
C GLY A 75 -11.41 -2.49 26.86
N ASP A 76 -11.32 -1.87 25.67
CA ASP A 76 -12.33 -2.01 24.63
C ASP A 76 -12.58 -3.50 24.35
N GLN A 77 -13.84 -3.84 24.15
CA GLN A 77 -14.25 -5.09 23.54
C GLN A 77 -14.80 -4.74 22.15
N VAL A 78 -14.23 -5.34 21.13
CA VAL A 78 -14.61 -5.04 19.76
C VAL A 78 -15.16 -6.27 19.05
N ALA A 79 -16.19 -6.03 18.24
CA ALA A 79 -16.64 -6.94 17.20
C ALA A 79 -16.28 -6.34 15.86
N ILE A 80 -15.69 -7.14 14.98
CA ILE A 80 -15.34 -6.74 13.63
C ILE A 80 -16.10 -7.66 12.68
N ASP A 81 -17.09 -7.09 12.00
CA ASP A 81 -17.93 -7.77 11.01
C ASP A 81 -17.37 -7.50 9.61
N LEU A 82 -17.11 -8.54 8.86
CA LEU A 82 -16.72 -8.49 7.46
C LEU A 82 -17.65 -9.37 6.65
N THR A 83 -18.35 -8.79 5.68
CA THR A 83 -19.30 -9.52 4.84
C THR A 83 -18.99 -9.35 3.36
N SER A 84 -19.09 -10.43 2.60
CA SER A 84 -18.90 -10.43 1.16
C SER A 84 -19.73 -11.52 0.48
N ASP A 85 -20.38 -11.14 -0.62
CA ASP A 85 -21.02 -12.10 -1.54
C ASP A 85 -20.05 -12.53 -2.68
N ASN A 86 -18.83 -12.00 -2.69
CA ASN A 86 -17.89 -12.18 -3.81
C ASN A 86 -16.70 -13.09 -3.48
N PHE A 87 -16.34 -13.21 -2.21
CA PHE A 87 -15.21 -14.03 -1.78
C PHE A 87 -15.43 -14.53 -0.36
N ASP A 88 -14.79 -15.63 -0.04
CA ASP A 88 -14.67 -16.15 1.31
C ASP A 88 -13.77 -15.22 2.12
N SER A 89 -14.33 -14.61 3.15
CA SER A 89 -13.69 -13.48 3.82
C SER A 89 -12.84 -13.94 5.01
N MET A 90 -11.77 -13.18 5.29
CA MET A 90 -10.95 -13.31 6.48
C MET A 90 -10.61 -11.93 7.01
N VAL A 91 -10.81 -11.72 8.29
CA VAL A 91 -10.47 -10.47 8.98
C VAL A 91 -9.39 -10.70 10.03
N MET A 92 -8.43 -9.78 10.10
CA MET A 92 -7.34 -9.80 11.08
C MET A 92 -7.27 -8.46 11.81
N LEU A 93 -7.01 -8.51 13.11
CA LEU A 93 -6.65 -7.34 13.92
C LEU A 93 -5.15 -7.41 14.21
N ILE A 94 -4.41 -6.36 13.80
CA ILE A 94 -2.96 -6.30 13.88
C ILE A 94 -2.57 -5.10 14.75
N ALA A 95 -1.67 -5.32 15.70
CA ALA A 95 -1.14 -4.27 16.56
C ALA A 95 -0.11 -3.38 15.82
N ALA A 96 0.25 -2.25 16.43
CA ALA A 96 1.17 -1.28 15.84
C ALA A 96 2.59 -1.84 15.60
N ASP A 97 2.99 -2.87 16.32
CA ASP A 97 4.26 -3.57 16.14
C ASP A 97 4.23 -4.64 15.04
N GLY A 98 3.07 -4.81 14.38
CA GLY A 98 2.85 -5.79 13.31
C GLY A 98 2.43 -7.17 13.80
N SER A 99 2.28 -7.39 15.10
CA SER A 99 1.80 -8.68 15.63
C SER A 99 0.30 -8.83 15.40
N THR A 100 -0.13 -10.05 15.02
CA THR A 100 -1.55 -10.40 14.92
C THR A 100 -2.13 -10.56 16.32
N VAL A 101 -3.14 -9.75 16.65
CA VAL A 101 -3.87 -9.82 17.92
C VAL A 101 -4.93 -10.92 17.87
N ALA A 102 -5.68 -10.97 16.77
CA ALA A 102 -6.71 -11.96 16.50
C ALA A 102 -7.01 -12.02 15.02
N GLU A 103 -7.52 -13.16 14.56
CA GLU A 103 -8.00 -13.36 13.18
C GLU A 103 -9.17 -14.35 13.17
N ASN A 104 -10.04 -14.21 12.19
CA ASN A 104 -11.13 -15.15 11.95
C ASN A 104 -11.59 -15.09 10.49
N ASP A 105 -11.94 -16.24 9.94
CA ASP A 105 -12.50 -16.45 8.59
C ASP A 105 -13.93 -16.95 8.62
N ASP A 106 -14.49 -17.23 9.81
CA ASP A 106 -15.84 -17.73 9.99
C ASP A 106 -16.78 -16.70 10.62
N GLY A 107 -18.05 -16.78 10.27
CA GLY A 107 -19.15 -16.09 10.92
C GLY A 107 -20.12 -17.05 11.61
N PRO A 108 -21.00 -16.56 12.50
CA PRO A 108 -21.95 -17.38 13.22
C PRO A 108 -23.09 -17.91 12.34
N ASP A 109 -23.22 -17.41 11.14
CA ASP A 109 -24.28 -17.72 10.18
C ASP A 109 -23.94 -18.90 9.26
N GLY A 110 -22.69 -19.41 9.32
CA GLY A 110 -22.21 -20.51 8.47
C GLY A 110 -22.06 -20.11 7.01
N THR A 111 -21.95 -18.81 6.72
CA THR A 111 -21.63 -18.27 5.39
C THR A 111 -20.12 -17.99 5.28
N THR A 112 -19.72 -17.45 4.14
CA THR A 112 -18.34 -17.00 3.86
C THR A 112 -18.00 -15.63 4.48
N ASN A 113 -18.82 -15.17 5.45
CA ASN A 113 -18.59 -13.94 6.20
C ASN A 113 -17.74 -14.21 7.43
N SER A 114 -17.03 -13.19 7.92
CA SER A 114 -16.18 -13.31 9.11
C SER A 114 -16.67 -12.40 10.24
N LEU A 115 -16.65 -12.91 11.46
CA LEU A 115 -16.92 -12.15 12.68
C LEU A 115 -15.81 -12.38 13.71
N LEU A 116 -15.03 -11.34 13.99
CA LEU A 116 -13.94 -11.40 14.95
C LEU A 116 -14.31 -10.65 16.22
N PHE A 117 -14.09 -11.29 17.37
CA PHE A 117 -14.18 -10.63 18.68
C PHE A 117 -12.81 -10.52 19.31
N SER A 118 -12.49 -9.36 19.87
CA SER A 118 -11.24 -9.15 20.59
C SER A 118 -11.41 -8.20 21.77
N ARG A 119 -10.59 -8.43 22.83
CA ARG A 119 -10.43 -7.49 23.94
C ARG A 119 -9.10 -6.79 23.79
N ILE A 120 -9.12 -5.45 23.80
CA ILE A 120 -7.94 -4.62 23.62
C ILE A 120 -7.17 -4.50 24.94
N THR A 121 -5.92 -4.91 24.94
CA THR A 121 -5.06 -4.89 26.14
C THR A 121 -4.21 -3.63 26.25
N GLU A 122 -3.94 -2.95 25.12
CA GLU A 122 -3.15 -1.73 25.05
C GLU A 122 -3.87 -0.71 24.18
N ALA A 123 -3.86 0.57 24.61
CA ALA A 123 -4.40 1.64 23.80
C ALA A 123 -3.48 1.96 22.63
N GLY A 124 -4.03 2.22 21.46
CA GLY A 124 -3.23 2.59 20.31
C GLY A 124 -3.93 2.45 18.96
N LYS A 125 -3.12 2.62 17.93
CA LYS A 125 -3.51 2.44 16.55
C LYS A 125 -3.36 0.97 16.16
N TYR A 126 -4.43 0.40 15.66
CA TYR A 126 -4.47 -0.97 15.14
C TYR A 126 -4.77 -0.95 13.65
N ILE A 127 -4.46 -2.05 12.99
CA ILE A 127 -4.82 -2.29 11.61
C ILE A 127 -5.88 -3.38 11.58
N VAL A 128 -6.99 -3.09 10.91
CA VAL A 128 -7.98 -4.10 10.50
C VAL A 128 -7.63 -4.48 9.07
N ARG A 129 -7.22 -5.72 8.87
CA ARG A 129 -6.88 -6.27 7.56
C ARG A 129 -8.02 -7.12 7.04
N VAL A 130 -8.49 -6.79 5.84
CA VAL A 130 -9.43 -7.56 5.04
C VAL A 130 -8.67 -8.35 4.00
N ARG A 131 -8.93 -9.65 3.89
CA ARG A 131 -8.40 -10.49 2.82
C ARG A 131 -9.39 -11.59 2.46
N ALA A 132 -9.17 -12.25 1.31
CA ALA A 132 -9.85 -13.49 1.00
C ALA A 132 -9.20 -14.65 1.78
N PHE A 133 -10.00 -15.63 2.18
CA PHE A 133 -9.52 -16.91 2.70
C PHE A 133 -9.11 -17.80 1.51
N GLY A 134 -7.92 -18.39 1.58
CA GLY A 134 -7.36 -19.17 0.47
C GLY A 134 -6.82 -18.30 -0.69
N GLU A 135 -6.72 -18.90 -1.88
CA GLU A 135 -6.13 -18.27 -3.09
C GLU A 135 -7.14 -17.49 -3.93
N THR A 136 -8.21 -17.03 -3.35
CA THR A 136 -9.30 -16.48 -4.12
C THR A 136 -9.10 -15.02 -4.50
N SER A 137 -9.83 -14.62 -5.52
CA SER A 137 -9.99 -13.25 -5.99
C SER A 137 -10.56 -12.35 -4.89
N GLY A 138 -10.64 -11.07 -5.13
CA GLY A 138 -11.32 -10.13 -4.27
C GLY A 138 -12.75 -9.88 -4.74
N GLY A 139 -13.28 -8.72 -4.35
CA GLY A 139 -14.62 -8.28 -4.69
C GLY A 139 -15.13 -7.27 -3.70
N LYS A 140 -16.41 -6.94 -3.81
CA LYS A 140 -17.07 -6.02 -2.89
C LYS A 140 -17.22 -6.65 -1.51
N PHE A 141 -17.06 -5.83 -0.50
CA PHE A 141 -17.28 -6.21 0.91
C PHE A 141 -17.85 -5.04 1.71
N THR A 142 -18.39 -5.36 2.87
CA THR A 142 -18.67 -4.37 3.92
C THR A 142 -17.88 -4.73 5.16
N LEU A 143 -17.39 -3.71 5.86
CA LEU A 143 -16.61 -3.84 7.09
C LEU A 143 -17.17 -2.91 8.15
N LYS A 144 -17.37 -3.42 9.36
CA LYS A 144 -17.79 -2.64 10.50
C LYS A 144 -16.98 -3.03 11.73
N VAL A 145 -16.44 -2.06 12.44
CA VAL A 145 -15.83 -2.24 13.76
C VAL A 145 -16.76 -1.67 14.79
N THR A 146 -17.29 -2.50 15.68
CA THR A 146 -18.22 -2.10 16.74
C THR A 146 -17.53 -2.21 18.10
N ARG A 147 -17.58 -1.14 18.90
CA ARG A 147 -17.22 -1.21 20.32
C ARG A 147 -18.41 -1.72 21.10
N LEU A 148 -18.21 -2.83 21.80
CA LEU A 148 -19.24 -3.43 22.61
C LEU A 148 -19.28 -2.73 23.98
N GLU A 149 -20.42 -2.13 24.30
CA GLU A 149 -20.65 -1.54 25.61
C GLU A 149 -20.74 -2.65 26.68
N PRO A 150 -20.09 -2.48 27.86
CA PRO A 150 -20.29 -3.39 28.94
C PRO A 150 -21.78 -3.35 29.31
N ASN A 151 -22.42 -4.52 29.42
CA ASN A 151 -23.81 -4.59 29.86
C ASN A 151 -23.95 -3.88 31.23
N SER A 152 -24.54 -2.70 31.24
CA SER A 152 -24.93 -2.00 32.46
C SER A 152 -26.06 -2.82 33.12
N LYS A 153 -25.71 -3.53 34.19
CA LYS A 153 -26.69 -4.16 35.06
C LYS A 153 -27.26 -3.12 36.02
#